data_20b535685b9f4355c6621ac6303dd436
#
_entry.id   20b535685b9f4355c6621ac6303dd436
#
_cell.length_a   1.000
_cell.length_b   1.000
_cell.length_c   1.000
_cell.angle_alpha   90.00
_cell.angle_beta   90.00
_cell.angle_gamma   90.00
#
_symmetry.space_group_name_H-M   'P 1'
#
loop_
_entity.id
_entity.type
_entity.pdbx_description
1 polymer ?
#
loop_
_entity_poly.entity_id
_entity_poly.type
_entity_poly.pdbx_seq_one_letter_code
_entity_poly.pdbx_strand_id
1 'polypeptide(L)'
;MKSLRQIFLIVVISLNNNVFSSEDDKTFQEQSMLSVLYAQTAAEFSANNIQVYNNAKIYLDMALIDKSWTAALEQKFEYSSKKPAIILDIDETVLDNTPFQARTIIKGLSYPNGWVDWANEGQATAVAGVSDFLEYANKKGVKIFYVTNRIH
;
A
#
# COMPACT_ATOMS: atom_id res chain seq x y z
N MET A 1 -21.52 37.33 52.18
CA MET A 1 -21.07 36.24 51.30
C MET A 1 -20.90 36.79 49.91
N LYS A 2 -19.66 37.06 49.48
CA LYS A 2 -19.35 37.61 48.15
C LYS A 2 -18.97 36.47 47.25
N SER A 3 -19.76 36.27 46.16
CA SER A 3 -19.55 35.28 45.12
C SER A 3 -18.33 35.69 44.27
N LEU A 4 -17.30 34.85 44.28
CA LEU A 4 -16.13 35.00 43.44
C LEU A 4 -16.46 34.44 42.07
N ARG A 5 -16.70 35.31 41.08
CA ARG A 5 -16.81 34.93 39.65
C ARG A 5 -15.40 34.65 39.14
N GLN A 6 -15.12 33.40 38.90
CA GLN A 6 -13.92 33.00 38.14
C GLN A 6 -14.13 33.40 36.70
N ILE A 7 -13.30 34.33 36.24
CA ILE A 7 -13.19 34.69 34.80
C ILE A 7 -12.20 33.65 34.20
N PHE A 8 -12.73 32.74 33.40
CA PHE A 8 -11.89 31.88 32.54
C PHE A 8 -11.43 32.74 31.37
N LEU A 9 -10.15 33.09 31.39
CA LEU A 9 -9.48 33.70 30.23
C LEU A 9 -9.17 32.56 29.23
N ILE A 10 -9.99 32.43 28.18
CA ILE A 10 -9.71 31.56 27.06
C ILE A 10 -8.67 32.28 26.21
N VAL A 11 -7.40 31.88 26.33
CA VAL A 11 -6.36 32.28 25.40
C VAL A 11 -6.56 31.46 24.12
N VAL A 12 -7.20 32.04 23.12
CA VAL A 12 -7.22 31.49 21.77
C VAL A 12 -5.85 31.70 21.16
N ILE A 13 -5.00 30.69 21.23
CA ILE A 13 -3.79 30.64 20.43
C ILE A 13 -4.25 30.38 19.01
N SER A 14 -4.36 31.44 18.22
CA SER A 14 -4.44 31.32 16.77
C SER A 14 -3.13 30.75 16.28
N LEU A 15 -3.07 29.43 16.11
CA LEU A 15 -2.01 28.78 15.36
C LEU A 15 -2.13 29.29 13.92
N ASN A 16 -1.26 30.23 13.57
CA ASN A 16 -1.04 30.58 12.19
C ASN A 16 -0.50 29.35 11.48
N ASN A 17 -1.35 28.67 10.72
CA ASN A 17 -1.00 27.55 9.86
C ASN A 17 -0.11 27.94 8.65
N ASN A 18 0.54 29.09 8.72
CA ASN A 18 1.39 29.62 7.64
C ASN A 18 2.89 29.44 7.88
N VAL A 19 3.31 28.51 8.74
CA VAL A 19 4.75 28.30 9.03
C VAL A 19 5.27 26.97 8.45
N PHE A 20 4.53 26.28 7.61
CA PHE A 20 5.12 25.26 6.75
C PHE A 20 5.50 25.94 5.44
N SER A 21 6.74 26.39 5.36
CA SER A 21 7.30 26.95 4.14
C SER A 21 7.46 25.84 3.09
N SER A 22 7.49 26.21 1.81
CA SER A 22 7.76 25.31 0.70
C SER A 22 9.11 24.56 0.82
N GLU A 23 9.98 25.03 1.70
CA GLU A 23 11.27 24.41 2.02
C GLU A 23 11.12 23.17 2.92
N ASP A 24 10.20 23.20 3.89
CA ASP A 24 9.93 22.05 4.76
C ASP A 24 9.28 20.88 3.98
N ASP A 25 8.38 21.20 3.06
CA ASP A 25 7.78 20.20 2.17
C ASP A 25 8.82 19.53 1.27
N LYS A 26 9.76 20.31 0.72
CA LYS A 26 10.83 19.78 -0.12
C LYS A 26 11.78 18.87 0.67
N THR A 27 12.17 19.27 1.87
CA THR A 27 13.02 18.47 2.77
C THR A 27 12.34 17.15 3.14
N PHE A 28 11.03 17.17 3.36
CA PHE A 28 10.26 15.96 3.64
C PHE A 28 10.24 15.00 2.46
N GLN A 29 10.09 15.50 1.24
CA GLN A 29 10.14 14.69 0.02
C GLN A 29 11.53 14.06 -0.18
N GLU A 30 12.60 14.81 0.09
CA GLU A 30 13.97 14.34 -0.05
C GLU A 30 14.29 13.17 0.90
N GLN A 31 13.64 13.06 2.05
CA GLN A 31 13.79 11.93 2.98
C GLN A 31 13.40 10.59 2.34
N SER A 32 12.45 10.59 1.41
CA SER A 32 12.00 9.39 0.70
C SER A 32 12.94 8.96 -0.43
N MET A 33 13.90 9.80 -0.81
CA MET A 33 14.77 9.56 -1.97
C MET A 33 15.57 8.26 -1.85
N LEU A 34 16.14 7.98 -0.67
CA LEU A 34 16.93 6.76 -0.46
C LEU A 34 16.06 5.50 -0.54
N SER A 35 14.82 5.56 -0.04
CA SER A 35 13.88 4.44 -0.13
C SER A 35 13.48 4.15 -1.57
N VAL A 36 13.21 5.21 -2.35
CA VAL A 36 12.88 5.07 -3.77
C VAL A 36 14.08 4.54 -4.56
N LEU A 37 15.27 5.08 -4.31
CA LEU A 37 16.50 4.60 -4.95
C LEU A 37 16.74 3.12 -4.66
N TYR A 38 16.61 2.71 -3.39
CA TYR A 38 16.71 1.31 -2.99
C TYR A 38 15.70 0.43 -3.72
N ALA A 39 14.42 0.80 -3.70
CA ALA A 39 13.38 0.01 -4.34
C ALA A 39 13.59 -0.14 -5.86
N GLN A 40 14.09 0.91 -6.53
CA GLN A 40 14.30 0.89 -7.98
C GLN A 40 15.61 0.23 -8.42
N THR A 41 16.63 0.17 -7.57
CA THR A 41 17.98 -0.22 -8.01
C THR A 41 18.59 -1.38 -7.25
N ALA A 42 18.12 -1.69 -6.04
CA ALA A 42 18.69 -2.76 -5.23
C ALA A 42 18.22 -4.14 -5.69
N ALA A 43 19.15 -5.02 -6.01
CA ALA A 43 18.87 -6.41 -6.35
C ALA A 43 18.15 -7.13 -5.21
N GLU A 44 18.47 -6.77 -3.97
CA GLU A 44 17.87 -7.33 -2.74
C GLU A 44 16.37 -7.04 -2.66
N PHE A 45 15.92 -5.85 -3.09
CA PHE A 45 14.51 -5.51 -3.10
C PHE A 45 13.73 -6.46 -4.02
N SER A 46 14.20 -6.64 -5.26
CA SER A 46 13.59 -7.58 -6.21
C SER A 46 13.68 -9.02 -5.74
N ALA A 47 14.82 -9.44 -5.16
CA ALA A 47 15.00 -10.79 -4.65
C ALA A 47 14.05 -11.10 -3.49
N ASN A 48 13.85 -10.15 -2.56
CA ASN A 48 12.91 -10.29 -1.45
C ASN A 48 11.48 -10.45 -1.97
N ASN A 49 11.04 -9.65 -2.93
CA ASN A 49 9.72 -9.77 -3.52
C ASN A 49 9.52 -11.13 -4.20
N ILE A 50 10.49 -11.59 -4.99
CA ILE A 50 10.44 -12.93 -5.62
C ILE A 50 10.36 -14.02 -4.55
N GLN A 51 11.13 -13.91 -3.47
CA GLN A 51 11.10 -14.88 -2.37
C GLN A 51 9.72 -14.91 -1.69
N VAL A 52 9.11 -13.75 -1.44
CA VAL A 52 7.77 -13.65 -0.85
C VAL A 52 6.75 -14.36 -1.73
N TYR A 53 6.74 -14.12 -3.04
CA TYR A 53 5.81 -14.77 -3.96
C TYR A 53 6.09 -16.26 -4.17
N ASN A 54 7.35 -16.69 -4.12
CA ASN A 54 7.66 -18.12 -4.12
C ASN A 54 7.15 -18.81 -2.84
N ASN A 55 7.30 -18.19 -1.68
CA ASN A 55 6.71 -18.70 -0.44
C ASN A 55 5.19 -18.71 -0.50
N ALA A 56 4.57 -17.69 -1.10
CA ALA A 56 3.13 -17.65 -1.29
C ALA A 56 2.61 -18.83 -2.13
N LYS A 57 3.35 -19.31 -3.12
CA LYS A 57 2.99 -20.54 -3.87
C LYS A 57 2.95 -21.75 -2.95
N ILE A 58 3.95 -21.90 -2.06
CA ILE A 58 4.02 -23.01 -1.10
C ILE A 58 2.84 -22.96 -0.13
N TYR A 59 2.56 -21.78 0.44
CA TYR A 59 1.42 -21.61 1.34
C TYR A 59 0.08 -21.82 0.64
N LEU A 60 -0.04 -21.41 -0.62
CA LEU A 60 -1.24 -21.67 -1.42
C LEU A 60 -1.47 -23.17 -1.59
N ASP A 61 -0.43 -23.94 -1.89
CA ASP A 61 -0.57 -25.39 -2.01
C ASP A 61 -1.01 -26.05 -0.69
N MET A 62 -0.46 -25.60 0.43
CA MET A 62 -0.87 -26.08 1.76
C MET A 62 -2.34 -25.73 2.04
N ALA A 63 -2.76 -24.51 1.74
CA ALA A 63 -4.12 -24.05 1.94
C ALA A 63 -5.13 -24.78 1.02
N LEU A 64 -4.72 -25.20 -0.16
CA LEU A 64 -5.57 -25.98 -1.07
C LEU A 64 -5.82 -27.42 -0.57
N ILE A 65 -4.89 -27.97 0.21
CA ILE A 65 -5.03 -29.29 0.84
C ILE A 65 -5.90 -29.21 2.08
N ASP A 66 -5.65 -28.21 2.94
CA ASP A 66 -6.41 -27.99 4.17
C ASP A 66 -7.61 -27.08 3.92
N LYS A 67 -8.77 -27.68 3.67
CA LYS A 67 -10.02 -26.95 3.41
C LYS A 67 -10.60 -26.23 4.63
N SER A 68 -10.06 -26.46 5.81
CA SER A 68 -10.43 -25.73 7.03
C SER A 68 -9.64 -24.42 7.17
N TRP A 69 -8.57 -24.27 6.39
CA TRP A 69 -7.73 -23.09 6.42
C TRP A 69 -8.43 -21.86 5.83
N THR A 70 -8.34 -20.74 6.49
CA THR A 70 -8.79 -19.44 5.97
C THR A 70 -7.91 -18.33 6.50
N ALA A 71 -7.59 -17.36 5.65
CA ALA A 71 -6.95 -16.11 6.05
C ALA A 71 -7.95 -15.08 6.62
N ALA A 72 -9.24 -15.25 6.30
CA ALA A 72 -10.32 -14.39 6.78
C ALA A 72 -10.89 -14.94 8.08
N LEU A 73 -10.32 -14.53 9.23
CA LEU A 73 -10.71 -15.02 10.56
C LEU A 73 -12.17 -14.69 10.91
N GLU A 74 -12.73 -13.65 10.31
CA GLU A 74 -14.12 -13.22 10.47
C GLU A 74 -15.09 -14.04 9.59
N GLN A 75 -14.58 -14.92 8.74
CA GLN A 75 -15.40 -15.70 7.84
C GLN A 75 -16.33 -16.61 8.65
N LYS A 76 -17.62 -16.42 8.43
CA LYS A 76 -18.70 -17.19 9.03
C LYS A 76 -19.26 -18.14 8.00
N PHE A 77 -20.02 -19.13 8.48
CA PHE A 77 -20.67 -20.15 7.66
C PHE A 77 -19.70 -21.16 7.04
N GLU A 78 -20.28 -22.15 6.41
CA GLU A 78 -19.56 -23.23 5.74
C GLU A 78 -18.80 -22.69 4.53
N TYR A 79 -17.48 -22.66 4.60
CA TYR A 79 -16.61 -22.18 3.50
C TYR A 79 -15.76 -23.29 2.89
N SER A 80 -15.62 -24.43 3.55
CA SER A 80 -14.79 -25.55 3.09
C SER A 80 -15.22 -26.12 1.73
N SER A 81 -16.50 -25.94 1.38
CA SER A 81 -17.08 -26.34 0.09
C SER A 81 -16.97 -25.27 -1.00
N LYS A 82 -16.56 -24.06 -0.66
CA LYS A 82 -16.43 -22.96 -1.64
C LYS A 82 -15.14 -23.11 -2.45
N LYS A 83 -15.16 -22.51 -3.64
CA LYS A 83 -13.96 -22.40 -4.46
C LYS A 83 -12.89 -21.57 -3.75
N PRO A 84 -11.62 -22.00 -3.81
CA PRO A 84 -10.54 -21.23 -3.20
C PRO A 84 -10.35 -19.88 -3.88
N ALA A 85 -9.98 -18.90 -3.08
CA ALA A 85 -9.70 -17.54 -3.56
C ALA A 85 -8.53 -16.94 -2.82
N ILE A 86 -7.82 -16.02 -3.48
CA ILE A 86 -6.84 -15.13 -2.87
C ILE A 86 -7.32 -13.70 -3.01
N ILE A 87 -6.96 -12.87 -2.04
CA ILE A 87 -7.22 -11.44 -2.03
C ILE A 87 -5.87 -10.74 -2.00
N LEU A 88 -5.68 -9.80 -2.91
CA LEU A 88 -4.47 -9.00 -3.03
C LEU A 88 -4.84 -7.52 -3.04
N ASP A 89 -4.06 -6.71 -2.37
CA ASP A 89 -4.00 -5.28 -2.64
C ASP A 89 -3.31 -5.03 -3.98
N ILE A 90 -3.42 -3.81 -4.50
CA ILE A 90 -2.81 -3.45 -5.79
C ILE A 90 -1.50 -2.71 -5.57
N ASP A 91 -1.50 -1.62 -4.79
CA ASP A 91 -0.37 -0.70 -4.72
C ASP A 91 0.74 -1.26 -3.83
N GLU A 92 1.97 -1.30 -4.35
CA GLU A 92 3.15 -1.94 -3.73
C GLU A 92 2.98 -3.44 -3.42
N THR A 93 1.87 -4.02 -3.88
CA THR A 93 1.63 -5.47 -3.81
C THR A 93 1.66 -6.09 -5.20
N VAL A 94 0.81 -5.65 -6.11
CA VAL A 94 0.76 -6.12 -7.50
C VAL A 94 1.48 -5.15 -8.44
N LEU A 95 1.31 -3.85 -8.21
CA LEU A 95 1.89 -2.78 -9.02
C LEU A 95 2.93 -1.99 -8.23
N ASP A 96 4.05 -1.71 -8.88
CA ASP A 96 5.14 -0.89 -8.38
C ASP A 96 4.90 0.59 -8.73
N ASN A 97 4.67 1.42 -7.71
CA ASN A 97 4.48 2.86 -7.86
C ASN A 97 5.74 3.66 -7.47
N THR A 98 6.90 3.05 -7.33
CA THR A 98 8.14 3.79 -7.05
C THR A 98 8.47 4.85 -8.12
N PRO A 99 8.11 4.68 -9.42
CA PRO A 99 8.25 5.76 -10.40
C PRO A 99 7.37 6.99 -10.10
N PHE A 100 6.17 6.79 -9.55
CA PHE A 100 5.35 7.90 -9.06
C PHE A 100 6.01 8.60 -7.88
N GLN A 101 6.53 7.84 -6.92
CA GLN A 101 7.23 8.40 -5.76
C GLN A 101 8.47 9.19 -6.19
N ALA A 102 9.25 8.71 -7.15
CA ALA A 102 10.36 9.45 -7.73
C ALA A 102 9.89 10.76 -8.39
N ARG A 103 8.78 10.72 -9.13
CA ARG A 103 8.16 11.89 -9.76
C ARG A 103 7.73 12.94 -8.74
N THR A 104 7.16 12.54 -7.59
CA THR A 104 6.76 13.46 -6.53
C THR A 104 7.98 14.17 -5.91
N ILE A 105 9.07 13.44 -5.67
CA ILE A 105 10.33 14.02 -5.17
C ILE A 105 10.86 15.08 -6.14
N ILE A 106 10.98 14.75 -7.43
CA ILE A 106 11.49 15.66 -8.46
C ILE A 106 10.63 16.93 -8.58
N LYS A 107 9.31 16.78 -8.47
CA LYS A 107 8.35 17.89 -8.61
C LYS A 107 8.10 18.65 -7.30
N GLY A 108 8.63 18.20 -6.16
CA GLY A 108 8.34 18.78 -4.86
C GLY A 108 6.86 18.61 -4.47
N LEU A 109 6.24 17.49 -4.87
CA LEU A 109 4.85 17.18 -4.58
C LEU A 109 4.77 16.11 -3.49
N SER A 110 3.65 16.09 -2.78
CA SER A 110 3.31 15.02 -1.85
C SER A 110 1.99 14.36 -2.25
N TYR A 111 1.86 13.07 -1.92
CA TYR A 111 0.59 12.36 -2.06
C TYR A 111 -0.54 13.15 -1.33
N PRO A 112 -1.74 13.31 -1.91
CA PRO A 112 -2.23 12.62 -3.13
C PRO A 112 -2.02 13.39 -4.45
N ASN A 113 -1.23 14.47 -4.46
CA ASN A 113 -1.06 15.29 -5.66
C ASN A 113 -0.43 14.51 -6.82
N GLY A 114 -1.11 14.48 -7.96
CA GLY A 114 -0.68 13.76 -9.15
C GLY A 114 -0.95 12.25 -9.13
N TRP A 115 -1.56 11.73 -8.07
CA TRP A 115 -1.84 10.30 -7.95
C TRP A 115 -2.86 9.80 -8.98
N VAL A 116 -3.95 10.55 -9.16
CA VAL A 116 -5.00 10.17 -10.12
C VAL A 116 -4.45 10.15 -11.55
N ASP A 117 -3.61 11.15 -11.90
CA ASP A 117 -2.97 11.20 -13.21
C ASP A 117 -2.06 9.98 -13.42
N TRP A 118 -1.22 9.66 -12.43
CA TRP A 118 -0.36 8.48 -12.46
C TRP A 118 -1.15 7.19 -12.64
N ALA A 119 -2.22 7.01 -11.87
CA ALA A 119 -3.06 5.82 -11.96
C ALA A 119 -3.70 5.68 -13.37
N ASN A 120 -4.14 6.80 -13.94
CA ASN A 120 -4.75 6.85 -15.29
C ASN A 120 -3.71 6.65 -16.41
N GLU A 121 -2.45 6.99 -16.20
CA GLU A 121 -1.38 6.74 -17.17
C GLU A 121 -1.15 5.23 -17.39
N GLY A 122 -1.47 4.39 -16.42
CA GLY A 122 -1.31 2.93 -16.52
C GLY A 122 0.16 2.49 -16.70
N GLN A 123 1.11 3.26 -16.17
CA GLN A 123 2.56 3.03 -16.37
C GLN A 123 3.20 2.18 -15.25
N ALA A 124 2.47 1.88 -14.18
CA ALA A 124 2.97 1.04 -13.10
C ALA A 124 3.27 -0.37 -13.62
N THR A 125 4.46 -0.88 -13.32
CA THR A 125 4.88 -2.23 -13.68
C THR A 125 4.51 -3.22 -12.58
N ALA A 126 4.53 -4.51 -12.91
CA ALA A 126 4.28 -5.55 -11.92
C ALA A 126 5.45 -5.65 -10.92
N VAL A 127 5.13 -5.80 -9.64
CA VAL A 127 6.12 -6.14 -8.59
C VAL A 127 6.80 -7.46 -8.94
N ALA A 128 8.10 -7.55 -8.68
CA ALA A 128 8.89 -8.73 -9.01
C ALA A 128 8.30 -10.02 -8.39
N GLY A 129 8.06 -11.04 -9.21
CA GLY A 129 7.52 -12.34 -8.79
C GLY A 129 5.98 -12.43 -8.77
N VAL A 130 5.25 -11.31 -8.78
CA VAL A 130 3.78 -11.35 -8.69
C VAL A 130 3.14 -12.03 -9.89
N SER A 131 3.60 -11.72 -11.12
CA SER A 131 3.03 -12.30 -12.35
C SER A 131 3.10 -13.82 -12.34
N ASP A 132 4.25 -14.38 -11.93
CA ASP A 132 4.44 -15.83 -11.80
C ASP A 132 3.52 -16.44 -10.73
N PHE A 133 3.30 -15.72 -9.64
CA PHE A 133 2.38 -16.15 -8.59
C PHE A 133 0.93 -16.16 -9.07
N LEU A 134 0.50 -15.09 -9.74
CA LEU A 134 -0.86 -14.97 -10.27
C LEU A 134 -1.15 -16.05 -11.33
N GLU A 135 -0.19 -16.30 -12.22
CA GLU A 135 -0.31 -17.37 -13.20
C GLU A 135 -0.39 -18.75 -12.51
N TYR A 136 0.44 -18.97 -11.49
CA TYR A 136 0.41 -20.20 -10.69
C TYR A 136 -0.95 -20.42 -10.01
N ALA A 137 -1.46 -19.39 -9.34
CA ALA A 137 -2.76 -19.43 -8.67
C ALA A 137 -3.91 -19.72 -9.68
N ASN A 138 -3.87 -19.06 -10.83
CA ASN A 138 -4.85 -19.26 -11.89
C ASN A 138 -4.82 -20.71 -12.44
N LYS A 139 -3.64 -21.28 -12.68
CA LYS A 139 -3.47 -22.69 -13.10
C LYS A 139 -4.01 -23.68 -12.07
N LYS A 140 -4.00 -23.33 -10.79
CA LYS A 140 -4.59 -24.12 -9.70
C LYS A 140 -6.10 -23.94 -9.55
N GLY A 141 -6.73 -23.11 -10.38
CA GLY A 141 -8.17 -22.83 -10.32
C GLY A 141 -8.58 -21.92 -9.16
N VAL A 142 -7.63 -21.20 -8.59
CA VAL A 142 -7.86 -20.24 -7.50
C VAL A 142 -8.39 -18.94 -8.06
N LYS A 143 -9.48 -18.42 -7.50
CA LYS A 143 -10.02 -17.11 -7.89
C LYS A 143 -9.16 -15.99 -7.30
N ILE A 144 -8.86 -14.99 -8.11
CA ILE A 144 -8.09 -13.82 -7.70
C ILE A 144 -9.03 -12.63 -7.53
N PHE A 145 -8.97 -11.97 -6.37
CA PHE A 145 -9.66 -10.73 -6.09
C PHE A 145 -8.64 -9.65 -5.77
N TYR A 146 -8.83 -8.49 -6.37
CA TYR A 146 -8.07 -7.29 -6.03
C TYR A 146 -8.94 -6.39 -5.17
N VAL A 147 -8.40 -5.93 -4.04
CA VAL A 147 -9.05 -4.99 -3.14
C VAL A 147 -8.12 -3.78 -3.01
N THR A 148 -8.58 -2.64 -3.43
CA THR A 148 -7.77 -1.42 -3.51
C THR A 148 -8.56 -0.21 -3.10
N ASN A 149 -7.87 0.82 -2.63
CA ASN A 149 -8.43 2.15 -2.37
C ASN A 149 -8.30 3.11 -3.58
N ARG A 150 -7.87 2.63 -4.74
CA ARG A 150 -7.89 3.43 -5.97
C ARG A 150 -9.30 3.87 -6.28
N ILE A 151 -9.44 5.16 -6.62
CA ILE A 151 -10.71 5.75 -7.06
C ILE A 151 -10.86 5.47 -8.57
N HIS A 152 -12.05 5.07 -8.97
CA HIS A 152 -12.44 4.89 -10.37
C HIS A 152 -13.03 6.17 -10.94
#